data_3bdebf49095a25f687672a99fea611ac
#
_entry.id   3bdebf49095a25f687672a99fea611ac
#
_cell.length_a   1.000
_cell.length_b   1.000
_cell.length_c   1.000
_cell.angle_alpha   90.00
_cell.angle_beta   90.00
_cell.angle_gamma   90.00
#
_symmetry.space_group_name_H-M   'P 1'
#
loop_
_entity.id
_entity.type
_entity.pdbx_description
1 polymer ?
#
loop_
_entity_poly.entity_id
_entity_poly.type
_entity_poly.pdbx_seq_one_letter_code
_entity_poly.pdbx_strand_id
1 'polypeptide(L)'
;MNRMLTTALACAVAAGAMAAVPAAAQMSMGGGNPSGFGAGQQPQKKPQYVPGAKPTEKIFPLGAIWTAVSMNGKPFTGADRPSFIIDAQYRARGYGGCNTFTATAFPLREQQLAVGPLALTKKSCDKALAATEQAFLVALRTAGKWDLVDSQLVIQSPNGVLRFDRSL
;
A
#
# COMPACT_ATOMS: atom_id res chain seq x y z
N MET A 1 20.02 -18.61 41.97
CA MET A 1 21.40 -18.17 41.84
C MET A 1 21.48 -17.45 40.49
N ASN A 2 21.25 -16.18 40.57
CA ASN A 2 22.07 -15.00 40.37
C ASN A 2 22.93 -15.01 39.10
N ARG A 3 22.63 -14.12 38.18
CA ARG A 3 23.56 -13.04 37.78
C ARG A 3 22.84 -11.99 36.93
N MET A 4 22.61 -10.86 37.58
CA MET A 4 22.41 -9.56 36.91
C MET A 4 23.74 -9.14 36.25
N LEU A 5 23.67 -8.66 35.03
CA LEU A 5 24.72 -7.81 34.45
C LEU A 5 24.06 -6.50 33.98
N THR A 6 24.24 -5.50 34.77
CA THR A 6 24.05 -4.09 34.46
C THR A 6 25.24 -3.60 33.67
N THR A 7 25.03 -3.09 32.45
CA THR A 7 26.04 -2.31 31.72
C THR A 7 25.52 -0.88 31.56
N ALA A 8 26.31 0.04 32.14
CA ALA A 8 26.07 1.47 32.19
C ALA A 8 26.37 2.13 30.84
N LEU A 9 25.59 3.14 30.57
CA LEU A 9 25.55 3.99 29.39
C LEU A 9 26.53 5.16 29.57
N ALA A 10 27.36 5.45 28.58
CA ALA A 10 28.12 6.68 28.47
C ALA A 10 27.46 7.62 27.47
N CYS A 11 27.01 8.77 27.96
CA CYS A 11 26.53 9.89 27.14
C CYS A 11 27.75 10.66 26.60
N ALA A 12 27.89 10.75 25.27
CA ALA A 12 28.79 11.70 24.62
C ALA A 12 27.95 12.87 24.07
N VAL A 13 28.12 14.04 24.68
CA VAL A 13 27.56 15.31 24.19
C VAL A 13 28.56 15.91 23.22
N ALA A 14 28.23 15.99 21.94
CA ALA A 14 28.99 16.72 20.94
C ALA A 14 28.40 18.10 20.75
N ALA A 15 29.08 19.13 21.20
CA ALA A 15 28.79 20.54 20.91
C ALA A 15 29.30 20.87 19.50
N GLY A 16 28.36 21.15 18.56
CA GLY A 16 28.69 21.64 17.23
C GLY A 16 28.58 23.15 17.14
N ALA A 17 29.67 23.80 16.76
CA ALA A 17 29.85 25.23 16.64
C ALA A 17 29.01 25.83 15.49
N MET A 18 28.28 26.92 15.77
CA MET A 18 27.65 27.80 14.78
C MET A 18 28.69 28.65 14.07
N ALA A 19 28.83 28.50 12.77
CA ALA A 19 29.58 29.40 11.92
C ALA A 19 28.60 30.47 11.36
N ALA A 20 28.80 31.72 11.78
CA ALA A 20 28.11 32.87 11.22
C ALA A 20 28.76 33.28 9.88
N VAL A 21 27.97 33.42 8.85
CA VAL A 21 28.38 33.98 7.55
C VAL A 21 28.06 35.47 7.53
N PRO A 22 29.01 36.36 7.24
CA PRO A 22 28.74 37.79 7.14
C PRO A 22 28.07 38.13 5.81
N ALA A 23 27.03 38.97 5.88
CA ALA A 23 26.39 39.59 4.74
C ALA A 23 27.30 40.64 4.16
N ALA A 24 27.78 40.45 2.93
CA ALA A 24 28.44 41.49 2.15
C ALA A 24 27.38 42.27 1.36
N ALA A 25 27.12 43.48 1.78
CA ALA A 25 26.36 44.45 1.01
C ALA A 25 27.24 44.97 -0.15
N GLN A 26 26.87 44.68 -1.39
CA GLN A 26 27.42 45.36 -2.55
C GLN A 26 26.46 46.40 -3.04
N MET A 27 26.75 47.63 -2.68
CA MET A 27 26.25 48.82 -3.40
C MET A 27 26.96 48.89 -4.76
N SER A 28 26.22 48.77 -5.83
CA SER A 28 26.66 49.15 -7.18
C SER A 28 25.97 50.43 -7.59
N MET A 29 26.74 51.51 -7.62
CA MET A 29 26.34 52.79 -8.19
C MET A 29 26.27 52.72 -9.71
N GLY A 30 25.34 53.44 -10.21
CA GLY A 30 24.96 53.90 -11.47
C GLY A 30 25.90 53.83 -12.68
N GLY A 31 25.30 53.63 -13.79
CA GLY A 31 25.78 53.86 -15.13
C GLY A 31 24.61 53.82 -16.08
N GLY A 32 24.07 54.97 -16.37
CA GLY A 32 23.03 55.14 -17.38
C GLY A 32 23.57 54.83 -18.76
N ASN A 33 22.85 54.07 -19.54
CA ASN A 33 22.99 54.04 -21.00
C ASN A 33 21.61 54.12 -21.65
N PRO A 34 21.32 55.21 -22.37
CA PRO A 34 20.08 55.28 -23.12
C PRO A 34 20.34 54.77 -24.52
N SER A 35 19.87 53.68 -24.89
CA SER A 35 19.39 53.40 -26.26
C SER A 35 19.19 51.90 -26.48
N GLY A 36 18.04 51.58 -26.90
CA GLY A 36 17.92 50.47 -27.80
C GLY A 36 17.03 49.33 -27.41
N PHE A 37 15.91 49.27 -28.02
CA PHE A 37 15.11 48.09 -28.33
C PHE A 37 14.55 47.27 -27.14
N GLY A 38 13.30 47.55 -26.87
CA GLY A 38 12.47 46.75 -26.02
C GLY A 38 12.39 45.29 -26.48
N ALA A 39 13.27 44.48 -25.95
CA ALA A 39 12.96 43.07 -25.85
C ALA A 39 11.86 42.94 -24.80
N GLY A 40 10.62 42.71 -25.26
CA GLY A 40 9.50 42.48 -24.37
C GLY A 40 9.86 41.38 -23.37
N GLN A 41 10.07 41.78 -22.13
CA GLN A 41 10.09 40.81 -21.02
C GLN A 41 8.72 40.16 -21.01
N GLN A 42 8.66 38.95 -21.56
CA GLN A 42 7.49 38.10 -21.35
C GLN A 42 7.28 38.03 -19.84
N PRO A 43 6.07 38.35 -19.33
CA PRO A 43 5.80 38.17 -17.93
C PRO A 43 6.12 36.73 -17.61
N GLN A 44 7.14 36.49 -16.77
CA GLN A 44 7.41 35.16 -16.24
C GLN A 44 6.12 34.73 -15.57
N LYS A 45 5.39 33.80 -16.20
CA LYS A 45 4.28 33.12 -15.58
C LYS A 45 4.82 32.55 -14.26
N LYS A 46 4.37 33.09 -13.13
CA LYS A 46 4.61 32.50 -11.82
C LYS A 46 4.29 31.04 -11.96
N PRO A 47 5.14 30.09 -11.41
CA PRO A 47 4.83 28.67 -11.44
C PRO A 47 3.41 28.53 -10.93
N GLN A 48 2.49 28.14 -11.83
CA GLN A 48 1.13 27.88 -11.44
C GLN A 48 1.22 26.63 -10.57
N TYR A 49 0.93 26.76 -9.27
CA TYR A 49 0.79 25.59 -8.39
C TYR A 49 -0.30 24.70 -8.99
N VAL A 50 0.10 23.65 -9.64
CA VAL A 50 -0.80 22.56 -10.01
C VAL A 50 -0.96 21.77 -8.73
N PRO A 51 -2.13 21.78 -8.07
CA PRO A 51 -2.38 20.90 -6.94
C PRO A 51 -1.99 19.50 -7.40
N GLY A 52 -1.12 18.81 -6.63
CA GLY A 52 -0.61 17.50 -7.03
C GLY A 52 -1.77 16.67 -7.53
N ALA A 53 -1.64 16.11 -8.75
CA ALA A 53 -2.68 15.29 -9.34
C ALA A 53 -3.10 14.29 -8.28
N LYS A 54 -4.39 14.26 -7.92
CA LYS A 54 -4.91 13.24 -6.99
C LYS A 54 -4.47 11.90 -7.55
N PRO A 55 -3.94 10.98 -6.73
CA PRO A 55 -3.58 9.65 -7.19
C PRO A 55 -4.75 9.11 -7.99
N THR A 56 -4.51 8.70 -9.26
CA THR A 56 -5.58 8.14 -10.08
C THR A 56 -6.13 6.92 -9.35
N GLU A 57 -7.41 6.96 -8.99
CA GLU A 57 -8.06 5.86 -8.31
C GLU A 57 -8.00 4.62 -9.20
N LYS A 58 -7.44 3.54 -8.68
CA LYS A 58 -7.33 2.28 -9.42
C LYS A 58 -8.68 1.59 -9.47
N ILE A 59 -8.97 0.97 -10.62
CA ILE A 59 -10.20 0.19 -10.80
C ILE A 59 -9.91 -1.26 -10.39
N PHE A 60 -10.77 -1.84 -9.56
CA PHE A 60 -10.65 -3.24 -9.16
C PHE A 60 -10.88 -4.16 -10.37
N PRO A 61 -10.01 -5.13 -10.64
CA PRO A 61 -10.14 -6.02 -11.79
C PRO A 61 -11.21 -7.10 -11.53
N LEU A 62 -12.47 -6.76 -11.77
CA LEU A 62 -13.59 -7.72 -11.71
C LEU A 62 -13.41 -8.81 -12.76
N GLY A 63 -13.90 -10.02 -12.45
CA GLY A 63 -13.82 -11.17 -13.35
C GLY A 63 -12.44 -11.83 -13.43
N ALA A 64 -11.42 -11.29 -12.79
CA ALA A 64 -10.11 -11.91 -12.70
C ALA A 64 -10.05 -12.93 -11.54
N ILE A 65 -9.42 -14.07 -11.80
CA ILE A 65 -9.14 -15.07 -10.76
C ILE A 65 -7.83 -14.68 -10.07
N TRP A 66 -7.85 -14.63 -8.76
CA TRP A 66 -6.71 -14.28 -7.91
C TRP A 66 -6.32 -15.46 -7.04
N THR A 67 -5.09 -15.96 -7.20
CA THR A 67 -4.54 -17.06 -6.41
C THR A 67 -3.57 -16.52 -5.36
N ALA A 68 -3.78 -16.88 -4.10
CA ALA A 68 -2.96 -16.40 -3.00
C ALA A 68 -1.51 -16.86 -3.11
N VAL A 69 -0.60 -15.92 -2.94
CA VAL A 69 0.86 -16.14 -2.93
C VAL A 69 1.37 -16.16 -1.50
N SER A 70 0.94 -15.19 -0.70
CA SER A 70 1.39 -15.10 0.68
C SER A 70 0.37 -14.40 1.59
N MET A 71 0.49 -14.69 2.88
CA MET A 71 -0.19 -13.98 3.95
C MET A 71 0.84 -13.52 4.99
N ASN A 72 0.88 -12.22 5.29
CA ASN A 72 1.86 -11.60 6.19
C ASN A 72 3.32 -11.93 5.81
N GLY A 73 3.61 -12.00 4.51
CA GLY A 73 4.94 -12.39 4.01
C GLY A 73 5.23 -13.90 4.05
N LYS A 74 4.41 -14.70 4.71
CA LYS A 74 4.55 -16.17 4.71
C LYS A 74 3.92 -16.75 3.45
N PRO A 75 4.66 -17.48 2.60
CA PRO A 75 4.12 -18.02 1.37
C PRO A 75 3.10 -19.14 1.62
N PHE A 76 2.09 -19.22 0.75
CA PHE A 76 1.25 -20.40 0.62
C PHE A 76 2.00 -21.42 -0.24
N THR A 77 2.22 -22.60 0.32
CA THR A 77 2.92 -23.71 -0.36
C THR A 77 1.93 -24.80 -0.74
N GLY A 78 2.27 -25.58 -1.79
CA GLY A 78 1.44 -26.66 -2.27
C GLY A 78 0.48 -26.27 -3.41
N ALA A 79 -0.32 -27.26 -3.83
CA ALA A 79 -1.27 -27.12 -4.93
C ALA A 79 -2.57 -26.41 -4.48
N ASP A 80 -2.97 -26.60 -3.20
CA ASP A 80 -4.24 -26.14 -2.64
C ASP A 80 -4.15 -24.69 -2.10
N ARG A 81 -3.63 -23.78 -2.94
CA ARG A 81 -3.54 -22.36 -2.57
C ARG A 81 -4.93 -21.71 -2.58
N PRO A 82 -5.26 -20.86 -1.61
CA PRO A 82 -6.50 -20.10 -1.61
C PRO A 82 -6.62 -19.24 -2.87
N SER A 83 -7.85 -19.09 -3.35
CA SER A 83 -8.13 -18.28 -4.53
C SER A 83 -9.52 -17.66 -4.46
N PHE A 84 -9.74 -16.58 -5.20
CA PHE A 84 -11.06 -15.99 -5.33
C PHE A 84 -11.23 -15.20 -6.64
N ILE A 85 -12.46 -14.93 -6.97
CA ILE A 85 -12.90 -14.04 -8.04
C ILE A 85 -14.05 -13.19 -7.51
N ILE A 86 -14.12 -11.93 -7.92
CA ILE A 86 -15.30 -11.06 -7.75
C ILE A 86 -15.87 -10.81 -9.14
N ASP A 87 -17.11 -11.23 -9.38
CA ASP A 87 -17.77 -11.04 -10.68
C ASP A 87 -18.36 -9.62 -10.84
N ALA A 88 -18.86 -9.31 -12.03
CA ALA A 88 -19.48 -8.02 -12.34
C ALA A 88 -20.74 -7.71 -11.53
N GLN A 89 -21.34 -8.70 -10.87
CA GLN A 89 -22.47 -8.56 -9.96
C GLN A 89 -22.04 -8.47 -8.49
N TYR A 90 -20.72 -8.25 -8.24
CA TYR A 90 -20.13 -8.16 -6.91
C TYR A 90 -20.32 -9.43 -6.05
N ARG A 91 -20.44 -10.57 -6.69
CA ARG A 91 -20.43 -11.86 -6.00
C ARG A 91 -18.98 -12.36 -5.96
N ALA A 92 -18.52 -12.62 -4.76
CA ALA A 92 -17.23 -13.28 -4.54
C ALA A 92 -17.45 -14.79 -4.47
N ARG A 93 -16.61 -15.54 -5.12
CA ARG A 93 -16.51 -17.00 -5.05
C ARG A 93 -15.06 -17.40 -4.96
N GLY A 94 -14.76 -18.42 -4.18
CA GLY A 94 -13.38 -18.83 -4.04
C GLY A 94 -13.19 -20.15 -3.32
N TYR A 95 -11.93 -20.44 -3.12
CA TYR A 95 -11.44 -21.62 -2.42
C TYR A 95 -10.51 -21.16 -1.27
N GLY A 96 -10.73 -21.65 -0.08
CA GLY A 96 -9.98 -21.23 1.11
C GLY A 96 -8.71 -22.04 1.37
N GLY A 97 -8.51 -23.11 0.62
CA GLY A 97 -7.46 -24.12 0.87
C GLY A 97 -8.06 -25.49 1.18
N CYS A 98 -9.25 -25.55 1.74
CA CYS A 98 -10.03 -26.75 2.02
C CYS A 98 -11.46 -26.61 1.51
N ASN A 99 -12.14 -25.56 1.92
CA ASN A 99 -13.53 -25.30 1.56
C ASN A 99 -13.65 -24.28 0.45
N THR A 100 -14.72 -24.39 -0.35
CA THR A 100 -15.15 -23.31 -1.22
C THR A 100 -16.01 -22.34 -0.42
N PHE A 101 -15.99 -21.07 -0.83
CA PHE A 101 -16.79 -20.03 -0.21
C PHE A 101 -17.51 -19.18 -1.23
N THR A 102 -18.59 -18.55 -0.80
CA THR A 102 -19.29 -17.49 -1.53
C THR A 102 -19.56 -16.33 -0.59
N ALA A 103 -19.57 -15.11 -1.13
CA ALA A 103 -19.87 -13.88 -0.41
C ALA A 103 -20.35 -12.80 -1.38
N THR A 104 -20.72 -11.64 -0.86
CA THR A 104 -20.72 -10.39 -1.61
C THR A 104 -19.41 -9.66 -1.35
N ALA A 105 -18.87 -8.96 -2.35
CA ALA A 105 -17.66 -8.16 -2.16
C ALA A 105 -17.74 -6.92 -3.04
N PHE A 106 -17.62 -5.76 -2.41
CA PHE A 106 -17.78 -4.46 -3.05
C PHE A 106 -16.46 -3.70 -3.01
N PRO A 107 -15.77 -3.55 -4.16
CA PRO A 107 -14.74 -2.54 -4.30
C PRO A 107 -15.37 -1.16 -4.17
N LEU A 108 -14.87 -0.37 -3.24
CA LEU A 108 -15.36 0.97 -2.93
C LEU A 108 -14.33 2.01 -3.38
N ARG A 109 -14.69 3.29 -3.29
CA ARG A 109 -13.79 4.41 -3.55
C ARG A 109 -12.55 4.36 -2.65
N GLU A 110 -11.50 5.07 -3.05
CA GLU A 110 -10.23 5.13 -2.32
C GLU A 110 -9.60 3.76 -2.07
N GLN A 111 -9.82 2.83 -3.02
CA GLN A 111 -9.29 1.46 -2.96
C GLN A 111 -9.72 0.72 -1.69
N GLN A 112 -10.89 1.02 -1.16
CA GLN A 112 -11.49 0.24 -0.08
C GLN A 112 -12.15 -1.03 -0.64
N LEU A 113 -12.24 -2.07 0.20
CA LEU A 113 -12.90 -3.32 -0.12
C LEU A 113 -13.78 -3.74 1.05
N ALA A 114 -15.07 -3.90 0.80
CA ALA A 114 -16.00 -4.44 1.77
C ALA A 114 -16.39 -5.86 1.37
N VAL A 115 -16.20 -6.83 2.28
CA VAL A 115 -16.55 -8.23 2.06
C VAL A 115 -17.66 -8.63 3.02
N GLY A 116 -18.75 -9.15 2.49
CA GLY A 116 -19.91 -9.64 3.25
C GLY A 116 -19.63 -10.96 3.98
N PRO A 117 -20.61 -11.48 4.71
CA PRO A 117 -20.50 -12.79 5.36
C PRO A 117 -20.14 -13.89 4.35
N LEU A 118 -19.23 -14.77 4.77
CA LEU A 118 -18.78 -15.89 3.96
C LEU A 118 -19.66 -17.11 4.22
N ALA A 119 -20.26 -17.67 3.19
CA ALA A 119 -20.89 -18.99 3.23
C ALA A 119 -19.89 -20.03 2.74
N LEU A 120 -19.64 -21.06 3.55
CA LEU A 120 -18.62 -22.08 3.30
C LEU A 120 -19.23 -23.45 3.12
N THR A 121 -18.59 -24.30 2.32
CA THR A 121 -18.83 -25.75 2.38
C THR A 121 -18.27 -26.31 3.71
N LYS A 122 -18.68 -27.52 4.08
CA LYS A 122 -18.26 -28.16 5.33
C LYS A 122 -17.50 -29.45 5.02
N LYS A 123 -16.35 -29.31 4.38
CA LYS A 123 -15.43 -30.45 4.17
C LYS A 123 -14.59 -30.66 5.43
N SER A 124 -14.31 -31.92 5.72
CA SER A 124 -13.35 -32.28 6.77
C SER A 124 -11.93 -32.17 6.21
N CYS A 125 -11.07 -31.43 6.88
CA CYS A 125 -9.68 -31.19 6.50
C CYS A 125 -8.79 -31.44 7.72
N ASP A 126 -7.50 -31.64 7.45
CA ASP A 126 -6.55 -31.72 8.55
C ASP A 126 -6.49 -30.39 9.33
N LYS A 127 -6.06 -30.48 10.58
CA LYS A 127 -6.08 -29.33 11.51
C LYS A 127 -5.22 -28.16 11.04
N ALA A 128 -4.08 -28.43 10.39
CA ALA A 128 -3.16 -27.40 9.95
C ALA A 128 -3.75 -26.63 8.75
N LEU A 129 -4.32 -27.36 7.80
CA LEU A 129 -5.00 -26.79 6.64
C LEU A 129 -6.23 -25.97 7.06
N ALA A 130 -7.05 -26.50 7.96
CA ALA A 130 -8.21 -25.80 8.50
C ALA A 130 -7.83 -24.49 9.22
N ALA A 131 -6.74 -24.47 9.98
CA ALA A 131 -6.24 -23.28 10.64
C ALA A 131 -5.73 -22.22 9.62
N THR A 132 -5.06 -22.65 8.56
CA THR A 132 -4.59 -21.78 7.48
C THR A 132 -5.75 -21.18 6.70
N GLU A 133 -6.75 -22.00 6.36
CA GLU A 133 -7.99 -21.55 5.73
C GLU A 133 -8.70 -20.51 6.59
N GLN A 134 -8.89 -20.79 7.88
CA GLN A 134 -9.54 -19.85 8.79
C GLN A 134 -8.82 -18.51 8.84
N ALA A 135 -7.50 -18.51 8.95
CA ALA A 135 -6.71 -17.28 8.95
C ALA A 135 -6.90 -16.48 7.65
N PHE A 136 -6.86 -17.16 6.52
CA PHE A 136 -7.10 -16.55 5.20
C PHE A 136 -8.51 -15.94 5.11
N LEU A 137 -9.55 -16.70 5.47
CA LEU A 137 -10.93 -16.26 5.40
C LEU A 137 -11.24 -15.09 6.34
N VAL A 138 -10.65 -15.08 7.54
CA VAL A 138 -10.75 -13.94 8.48
C VAL A 138 -10.10 -12.70 7.89
N ALA A 139 -8.88 -12.82 7.34
CA ALA A 139 -8.21 -11.69 6.70
C ALA A 139 -9.01 -11.16 5.49
N LEU A 140 -9.56 -12.05 4.66
CA LEU A 140 -10.40 -11.65 3.52
C LEU A 140 -11.71 -10.99 3.98
N ARG A 141 -12.39 -11.56 4.99
CA ARG A 141 -13.66 -11.03 5.51
C ARG A 141 -13.52 -9.65 6.14
N THR A 142 -12.37 -9.36 6.71
CA THR A 142 -12.06 -8.08 7.36
C THR A 142 -11.22 -7.16 6.46
N ALA A 143 -11.23 -7.43 5.15
CA ALA A 143 -10.56 -6.56 4.17
C ALA A 143 -11.02 -5.11 4.34
N GLY A 144 -10.06 -4.19 4.37
CA GLY A 144 -10.32 -2.75 4.45
C GLY A 144 -9.84 -2.02 3.22
N LYS A 145 -8.67 -2.39 2.71
CA LYS A 145 -8.08 -1.78 1.50
C LYS A 145 -7.53 -2.82 0.56
N TRP A 146 -7.49 -2.44 -0.72
CA TRP A 146 -6.83 -3.23 -1.76
C TRP A 146 -5.93 -2.33 -2.59
N ASP A 147 -4.92 -2.92 -3.21
CA ASP A 147 -4.06 -2.25 -4.19
C ASP A 147 -3.56 -3.24 -5.25
N LEU A 148 -3.12 -2.71 -6.39
CA LEU A 148 -2.35 -3.45 -7.39
C LEU A 148 -0.90 -2.95 -7.34
N VAL A 149 0.00 -3.84 -6.94
CA VAL A 149 1.44 -3.57 -6.81
C VAL A 149 2.18 -4.64 -7.60
N ASP A 150 2.98 -4.24 -8.57
CA ASP A 150 3.75 -5.16 -9.43
C ASP A 150 2.90 -6.29 -10.04
N SER A 151 1.71 -5.95 -10.53
CA SER A 151 0.71 -6.88 -11.09
C SER A 151 0.08 -7.85 -10.06
N GLN A 152 0.45 -7.77 -8.80
CA GLN A 152 -0.18 -8.51 -7.72
C GLN A 152 -1.32 -7.72 -7.09
N LEU A 153 -2.40 -8.41 -6.74
CA LEU A 153 -3.43 -7.84 -5.88
C LEU A 153 -2.99 -7.97 -4.42
N VAL A 154 -2.98 -6.86 -3.72
CA VAL A 154 -2.68 -6.78 -2.29
C VAL A 154 -3.94 -6.39 -1.54
N ILE A 155 -4.38 -7.20 -0.59
CA ILE A 155 -5.51 -6.89 0.29
C ILE A 155 -4.98 -6.69 1.70
N GLN A 156 -5.32 -5.55 2.30
CA GLN A 156 -4.93 -5.20 3.66
C GLN A 156 -6.15 -5.28 4.58
N SER A 157 -5.96 -5.96 5.70
CA SER A 157 -6.96 -6.08 6.76
C SER A 157 -6.29 -5.98 8.14
N PRO A 158 -7.05 -5.72 9.23
CA PRO A 158 -6.53 -5.80 10.59
C PRO A 158 -5.97 -7.16 10.96
N ASN A 159 -6.41 -8.22 10.25
CA ASN A 159 -6.01 -9.62 10.52
C ASN A 159 -4.90 -10.11 9.59
N GLY A 160 -4.38 -9.26 8.71
CA GLY A 160 -3.24 -9.58 7.88
C GLY A 160 -3.26 -8.96 6.50
N VAL A 161 -2.13 -9.10 5.82
CA VAL A 161 -1.92 -8.66 4.44
C VAL A 161 -1.87 -9.89 3.55
N LEU A 162 -2.79 -9.95 2.58
CA LEU A 162 -2.86 -11.00 1.58
C LEU A 162 -2.28 -10.50 0.26
N ARG A 163 -1.47 -11.31 -0.41
CA ARG A 163 -0.96 -11.06 -1.76
C ARG A 163 -1.42 -12.16 -2.69
N PHE A 164 -1.77 -11.77 -3.93
CA PHE A 164 -2.31 -12.67 -4.92
C PHE A 164 -1.68 -12.41 -6.27
N ASP A 165 -1.43 -13.50 -7.01
CA ASP A 165 -1.14 -13.45 -8.44
C ASP A 165 -2.44 -13.59 -9.23
N ARG A 166 -2.47 -12.97 -10.40
CA ARG A 166 -3.54 -13.19 -11.36
C ARG A 166 -3.36 -14.55 -12.03
N SER A 167 -4.36 -15.41 -11.90
CA SER A 167 -4.40 -16.66 -12.66
C SER A 167 -4.93 -16.39 -14.07
N LEU A 168 -4.30 -16.97 -15.07
CA LEU A 168 -4.70 -16.91 -16.47
C LEU A 168 -5.76 -17.98 -16.75
#